data_bd5a61407442be2c205c82e1922eb66a
#
_entry.id   bd5a61407442be2c205c82e1922eb66a
#
_cell.length_a   1.000
_cell.length_b   1.000
_cell.length_c   1.000
_cell.angle_alpha   90.00
_cell.angle_beta   90.00
_cell.angle_gamma   90.00
#
_symmetry.space_group_name_H-M   'P 1'
#
loop_
_entity.id
_entity.type
_entity.pdbx_description
1 polymer ?
#
loop_
_entity_poly.entity_id
_entity_poly.type
_entity_poly.pdbx_seq_one_letter_code
_entity_poly.pdbx_strand_id
1 'polypeptide(L)'
;FPTRRSSDLMGEADKDWAVSFACPTDAEGMYMIYGRQSCDTRKLEEDASIDVGNAKFGGQEALVVLDHVFIPNEYIFLNGEYEFAGMIVERFAGYHRQSYGGCKVGVGDTLIGAAALAAEYNGVEKASAVKDKLIEMTHLNETLFCCGIACSAQGFKTKAGNYQIDLLLANVCKQNVTRFPYEIVRLAEDIAGGLMVTMPSQTDFNSDTVVGRNGETIGEICHKFFVGREGVKTEDRQRIMRFIENLCLGAAAVGYRTESMHGAGSPQAQRIMIARQGNLQAKKQMAKEIAGIQN
;
A
#
# COMPACT_ATOMS: atom_id res chain seq x y z
N PHE A 1 19.97 -11.23 9.13
CA PHE A 1 19.68 -12.09 7.98
C PHE A 1 20.57 -11.64 6.84
N PRO A 2 21.36 -12.53 6.24
CA PRO A 2 21.99 -12.18 4.99
C PRO A 2 20.85 -11.87 4.01
N THR A 3 20.78 -10.64 3.53
CA THR A 3 20.03 -10.28 2.34
C THR A 3 20.66 -11.03 1.18
N ARG A 4 20.49 -12.34 1.14
CA ARG A 4 20.96 -13.12 0.02
C ARG A 4 20.08 -12.80 -1.18
N ARG A 5 20.77 -12.32 -2.15
CA ARG A 5 20.56 -12.18 -3.58
C ARG A 5 19.31 -12.87 -4.10
N SER A 6 18.68 -12.22 -5.05
CA SER A 6 17.58 -12.76 -5.83
C SER A 6 17.71 -14.25 -6.07
N SER A 7 16.63 -14.99 -5.86
CA SER A 7 16.51 -16.44 -6.07
C SER A 7 16.95 -16.94 -7.46
N ASP A 8 17.21 -16.04 -8.41
CA ASP A 8 17.77 -16.32 -9.73
C ASP A 8 19.28 -16.64 -9.70
N LEU A 9 19.89 -16.66 -8.51
CA LEU A 9 21.32 -16.98 -8.29
C LEU A 9 21.53 -18.20 -7.39
N MET A 10 20.50 -19.02 -7.15
CA MET A 10 20.70 -20.28 -6.42
C MET A 10 21.47 -21.28 -7.30
N GLY A 11 22.47 -21.91 -6.70
CA GLY A 11 23.23 -22.97 -7.31
C GLY A 11 23.12 -24.29 -6.51
N GLU A 12 23.82 -25.31 -6.92
CA GLU A 12 23.81 -26.62 -6.24
C GLU A 12 24.15 -26.53 -4.74
N ALA A 13 25.02 -25.60 -4.37
CA ALA A 13 25.36 -25.34 -2.98
C ALA A 13 24.20 -24.77 -2.13
N ASP A 14 23.16 -24.29 -2.76
CA ASP A 14 21.98 -23.72 -2.11
C ASP A 14 20.77 -24.69 -2.13
N LYS A 15 20.99 -25.94 -2.56
CA LYS A 15 19.94 -26.95 -2.74
C LYS A 15 19.05 -27.13 -1.51
N ASP A 16 19.64 -27.19 -0.32
CA ASP A 16 18.92 -27.38 0.94
C ASP A 16 18.03 -26.19 1.34
N TRP A 17 18.23 -25.04 0.67
CA TRP A 17 17.45 -23.83 0.86
C TRP A 17 16.42 -23.60 -0.23
N ALA A 18 16.42 -24.42 -1.28
CA ALA A 18 15.47 -24.35 -2.38
C ALA A 18 14.19 -25.11 -2.01
N VAL A 19 13.42 -24.53 -1.11
CA VAL A 19 12.15 -25.11 -0.63
C VAL A 19 10.97 -24.17 -0.88
N SER A 20 9.82 -24.75 -1.26
CA SER A 20 8.56 -24.06 -1.38
C SER A 20 7.43 -24.98 -0.94
N PHE A 21 6.54 -24.51 -0.08
CA PHE A 21 5.48 -25.32 0.50
C PHE A 21 4.29 -24.48 0.92
N ALA A 22 3.15 -25.13 1.10
CA ALA A 22 1.99 -24.58 1.83
C ALA A 22 2.09 -25.04 3.29
N CYS A 23 1.78 -24.12 4.22
CA CYS A 23 1.74 -24.42 5.65
C CYS A 23 0.40 -23.90 6.22
N PRO A 24 -0.40 -24.75 6.87
CA PRO A 24 -1.56 -24.29 7.62
C PRO A 24 -1.13 -23.31 8.72
N THR A 25 -1.92 -22.27 8.94
CA THR A 25 -1.59 -21.22 9.93
C THR A 25 -1.73 -21.70 11.38
N ASP A 26 -2.38 -22.83 11.59
CA ASP A 26 -2.57 -23.50 12.87
C ASP A 26 -1.64 -24.73 13.04
N ALA A 27 -0.65 -24.88 12.16
CA ALA A 27 0.33 -25.98 12.28
C ALA A 27 1.14 -25.85 13.58
N GLU A 28 1.40 -26.96 14.24
CA GLU A 28 2.26 -27.01 15.43
C GLU A 28 3.65 -26.47 15.09
N GLY A 29 4.16 -25.54 15.92
CA GLY A 29 5.44 -24.87 15.71
C GLY A 29 5.38 -23.64 14.80
N MET A 30 4.20 -23.28 14.26
CA MET A 30 4.01 -22.02 13.54
C MET A 30 3.55 -20.93 14.49
N TYR A 31 4.28 -19.82 14.53
CA TYR A 31 3.95 -18.67 15.36
C TYR A 31 3.80 -17.41 14.50
N MET A 32 2.78 -16.62 14.81
CA MET A 32 2.58 -15.28 14.26
C MET A 32 2.71 -14.25 15.39
N ILE A 33 3.77 -13.47 15.35
CA ILE A 33 4.03 -12.42 16.34
C ILE A 33 3.65 -11.08 15.69
N TYR A 34 2.51 -10.53 16.11
CA TYR A 34 1.97 -9.32 15.52
C TYR A 34 2.84 -8.10 15.82
N GLY A 35 3.12 -7.32 14.79
CA GLY A 35 3.82 -6.05 14.87
C GLY A 35 2.97 -4.98 15.57
N ARG A 36 3.63 -4.04 16.24
CA ARG A 36 3.01 -2.85 16.81
C ARG A 36 3.47 -1.64 16.01
N GLN A 37 2.60 -1.16 15.14
CA GLN A 37 2.95 -0.20 14.09
C GLN A 37 2.77 1.25 14.48
N SER A 38 2.04 1.53 15.57
CA SER A 38 1.72 2.87 16.01
C SER A 38 1.76 2.96 17.52
N CYS A 39 2.30 4.07 18.02
CA CYS A 39 2.26 4.43 19.44
C CYS A 39 1.02 5.27 19.80
N ASP A 40 0.02 5.31 18.93
CA ASP A 40 -1.22 6.03 19.16
C ASP A 40 -2.00 5.40 20.33
N THR A 41 -2.18 6.16 21.39
CA THR A 41 -2.86 5.73 22.60
C THR A 41 -4.34 6.12 22.64
N ARG A 42 -4.83 6.94 21.72
CA ARG A 42 -6.24 7.40 21.68
C ARG A 42 -7.23 6.25 21.65
N LYS A 43 -6.92 5.17 20.97
CA LYS A 43 -7.74 3.94 20.92
C LYS A 43 -7.88 3.23 22.27
N LEU A 44 -7.10 3.61 23.28
CA LEU A 44 -7.18 3.09 24.65
C LEU A 44 -8.08 3.95 25.52
N GLU A 45 -8.56 5.09 25.02
CA GLU A 45 -9.48 5.96 25.72
C GLU A 45 -10.90 5.34 25.71
N GLU A 46 -11.71 5.68 26.71
CA GLU A 46 -13.02 5.04 26.94
C GLU A 46 -13.97 5.25 25.76
N ASP A 47 -13.97 6.44 25.15
CA ASP A 47 -14.79 6.76 23.98
C ASP A 47 -13.88 7.12 22.79
N ALA A 48 -13.42 6.11 22.07
CA ALA A 48 -12.49 6.26 20.95
C ALA A 48 -13.10 5.87 19.60
N SER A 49 -14.43 5.81 19.48
CA SER A 49 -15.11 5.29 18.28
C SER A 49 -14.80 6.08 17.00
N ILE A 50 -14.50 7.37 17.12
CA ILE A 50 -14.06 8.24 16.03
C ILE A 50 -12.54 8.11 15.82
N ASP A 51 -11.78 8.12 16.91
CA ASP A 51 -10.32 8.12 16.88
C ASP A 51 -9.70 6.84 16.32
N VAL A 52 -10.39 5.70 16.44
CA VAL A 52 -9.94 4.47 15.79
C VAL A 52 -10.00 4.53 14.26
N GLY A 53 -10.68 5.52 13.69
CA GLY A 53 -10.79 5.73 12.24
C GLY A 53 -11.37 4.52 11.53
N ASN A 54 -10.57 3.92 10.64
CA ASN A 54 -10.94 2.72 9.89
C ASN A 54 -10.35 1.42 10.46
N ALA A 55 -10.17 1.30 11.77
CA ALA A 55 -9.52 0.15 12.41
C ALA A 55 -10.12 -1.22 12.03
N LYS A 56 -11.40 -1.25 11.63
CA LYS A 56 -12.05 -2.47 11.11
C LYS A 56 -11.47 -2.96 9.78
N PHE A 57 -10.79 -2.10 9.04
CA PHE A 57 -10.25 -2.36 7.70
C PHE A 57 -8.73 -2.21 7.66
N GLY A 58 -8.10 -1.97 8.81
CA GLY A 58 -6.65 -1.84 8.92
C GLY A 58 -5.94 -3.19 8.68
N GLY A 59 -4.78 -3.14 8.02
CA GLY A 59 -3.91 -4.29 7.87
C GLY A 59 -3.11 -4.57 9.15
N GLN A 60 -2.78 -5.83 9.37
CA GLN A 60 -1.93 -6.28 10.46
C GLN A 60 -0.74 -7.05 9.91
N GLU A 61 0.46 -6.61 10.22
CA GLU A 61 1.69 -7.31 9.87
C GLU A 61 2.18 -8.18 11.02
N ALA A 62 2.78 -9.30 10.72
CA ALA A 62 3.32 -10.23 11.70
C ALA A 62 4.69 -10.77 11.28
N LEU A 63 5.54 -11.04 12.27
CA LEU A 63 6.70 -11.92 12.12
C LEU A 63 6.20 -13.36 12.17
N VAL A 64 6.44 -14.11 11.10
CA VAL A 64 6.15 -15.54 11.05
C VAL A 64 7.38 -16.33 11.43
N VAL A 65 7.25 -17.21 12.42
CA VAL A 65 8.30 -18.10 12.87
C VAL A 65 7.85 -19.54 12.63
N LEU A 66 8.71 -20.33 12.00
CA LEU A 66 8.52 -21.76 11.78
C LEU A 66 9.56 -22.49 12.62
N ASP A 67 9.12 -23.11 13.71
CA ASP A 67 9.97 -23.85 14.63
C ASP A 67 9.64 -25.34 14.57
N HIS A 68 10.45 -26.11 13.84
CA HIS A 68 10.26 -27.55 13.61
C HIS A 68 8.87 -27.94 13.08
N VAL A 69 8.27 -27.08 12.24
CA VAL A 69 6.97 -27.34 11.62
C VAL A 69 7.08 -28.51 10.65
N PHE A 70 6.28 -29.55 10.83
CA PHE A 70 6.19 -30.66 9.89
C PHE A 70 5.32 -30.27 8.69
N ILE A 71 5.87 -30.41 7.49
CA ILE A 71 5.16 -30.16 6.22
C ILE A 71 4.98 -31.51 5.50
N PRO A 72 3.73 -32.00 5.36
CA PRO A 72 3.42 -33.19 4.58
C PRO A 72 3.87 -33.06 3.12
N ASN A 73 4.28 -34.16 2.50
CA ASN A 73 4.79 -34.15 1.12
C ASN A 73 3.81 -33.57 0.09
N GLU A 74 2.49 -33.76 0.29
CA GLU A 74 1.44 -33.21 -0.57
C GLU A 74 1.37 -31.67 -0.55
N TYR A 75 1.99 -31.02 0.43
CA TYR A 75 2.06 -29.54 0.54
C TYR A 75 3.38 -28.97 0.05
N ILE A 76 4.32 -29.82 -0.40
CA ILE A 76 5.63 -29.38 -0.88
C ILE A 76 5.59 -29.17 -2.39
N PHE A 77 5.98 -28.00 -2.86
CA PHE A 77 6.04 -27.63 -4.28
C PHE A 77 7.46 -27.66 -4.83
N LEU A 78 8.46 -27.47 -3.97
CA LEU A 78 9.88 -27.49 -4.32
C LEU A 78 10.65 -28.06 -3.11
N ASN A 79 11.53 -29.02 -3.35
CA ASN A 79 12.37 -29.65 -2.31
C ASN A 79 13.77 -29.97 -2.85
N GLY A 80 14.52 -28.92 -3.12
CA GLY A 80 15.89 -29.03 -3.59
C GLY A 80 16.09 -28.86 -5.09
N GLU A 81 15.01 -28.68 -5.89
CA GLU A 81 15.12 -28.38 -7.33
C GLU A 81 15.46 -26.91 -7.53
N TYR A 82 16.67 -26.52 -7.12
CA TYR A 82 17.16 -25.14 -7.09
C TYR A 82 17.13 -24.46 -8.47
N GLU A 83 17.23 -25.21 -9.56
CA GLU A 83 17.16 -24.70 -10.93
C GLU A 83 15.80 -24.07 -11.26
N PHE A 84 14.72 -24.42 -10.54
CA PHE A 84 13.40 -23.84 -10.72
C PHE A 84 13.11 -22.69 -9.74
N ALA A 85 13.96 -22.47 -8.73
CA ALA A 85 13.71 -21.47 -7.69
C ALA A 85 13.52 -20.05 -8.28
N GLY A 86 14.36 -19.67 -9.24
CA GLY A 86 14.23 -18.38 -9.93
C GLY A 86 12.90 -18.23 -10.67
N MET A 87 12.46 -19.29 -11.36
CA MET A 87 11.21 -19.30 -12.10
C MET A 87 9.98 -19.19 -11.18
N ILE A 88 9.99 -19.93 -10.06
CA ILE A 88 8.89 -19.87 -9.07
C ILE A 88 8.76 -18.46 -8.51
N VAL A 89 9.87 -17.86 -8.08
CA VAL A 89 9.85 -16.50 -7.50
C VAL A 89 9.45 -15.48 -8.54
N GLU A 90 9.94 -15.55 -9.77
CA GLU A 90 9.59 -14.60 -10.82
C GLU A 90 8.08 -14.65 -11.13
N ARG A 91 7.51 -15.83 -11.28
CA ARG A 91 6.08 -16.00 -11.59
C ARG A 91 5.21 -15.62 -10.40
N PHE A 92 5.51 -16.11 -9.21
CA PHE A 92 4.78 -15.75 -7.99
C PHE A 92 4.81 -14.23 -7.77
N ALA A 93 6.01 -13.63 -7.80
CA ALA A 93 6.16 -12.20 -7.61
C ALA A 93 5.48 -11.39 -8.73
N GLY A 94 5.44 -11.91 -9.94
CA GLY A 94 4.75 -11.30 -11.07
C GLY A 94 3.26 -11.09 -10.78
N TYR A 95 2.54 -12.13 -10.38
CA TYR A 95 1.14 -12.03 -10.01
C TYR A 95 0.90 -11.12 -8.81
N HIS A 96 1.75 -11.22 -7.78
CA HIS A 96 1.68 -10.34 -6.62
C HIS A 96 1.90 -8.87 -7.02
N ARG A 97 2.87 -8.58 -7.89
CA ARG A 97 3.15 -7.23 -8.39
C ARG A 97 2.00 -6.66 -9.22
N GLN A 98 1.40 -7.48 -10.06
CA GLN A 98 0.25 -7.10 -10.86
C GLN A 98 -0.97 -6.78 -9.99
N SER A 99 -1.24 -7.56 -8.95
CA SER A 99 -2.42 -7.37 -8.08
C SER A 99 -2.44 -5.99 -7.39
N TYR A 100 -1.29 -5.34 -7.24
CA TYR A 100 -1.22 -3.97 -6.71
C TYR A 100 -1.90 -2.93 -7.61
N GLY A 101 -2.02 -3.18 -8.92
CA GLY A 101 -2.84 -2.39 -9.83
C GLY A 101 -4.34 -2.46 -9.55
N GLY A 102 -4.76 -3.30 -8.59
CA GLY A 102 -6.13 -3.37 -8.08
C GLY A 102 -6.21 -2.95 -6.61
N CYS A 103 -5.54 -3.67 -5.70
CA CYS A 103 -5.69 -3.42 -4.26
C CYS A 103 -5.22 -2.02 -3.83
N LYS A 104 -4.13 -1.49 -4.40
CA LYS A 104 -3.68 -0.13 -4.06
C LYS A 104 -4.54 0.95 -4.71
N VAL A 105 -5.14 0.64 -5.85
CA VAL A 105 -6.12 1.53 -6.50
C VAL A 105 -7.36 1.70 -5.64
N GLY A 106 -7.94 0.62 -5.11
CA GLY A 106 -9.11 0.72 -4.23
C GLY A 106 -8.87 1.53 -2.95
N VAL A 107 -7.68 1.40 -2.33
CA VAL A 107 -7.30 2.25 -1.19
C VAL A 107 -7.06 3.69 -1.64
N GLY A 108 -6.45 3.89 -2.81
CA GLY A 108 -6.25 5.20 -3.43
C GLY A 108 -7.57 5.93 -3.66
N ASP A 109 -8.56 5.27 -4.27
CA ASP A 109 -9.92 5.83 -4.46
C ASP A 109 -10.55 6.27 -3.14
N THR A 110 -10.40 5.44 -2.11
CA THR A 110 -10.91 5.75 -0.78
C THR A 110 -10.26 7.01 -0.20
N LEU A 111 -8.94 7.16 -0.35
CA LEU A 111 -8.20 8.33 0.14
C LEU A 111 -8.51 9.59 -0.68
N ILE A 112 -8.67 9.46 -2.01
CA ILE A 112 -9.08 10.56 -2.90
C ILE A 112 -10.47 11.05 -2.50
N GLY A 113 -11.42 10.12 -2.30
CA GLY A 113 -12.76 10.44 -1.83
C GLY A 113 -12.76 11.14 -0.47
N ALA A 114 -11.93 10.66 0.47
CA ALA A 114 -11.79 11.27 1.78
C ALA A 114 -11.20 12.69 1.70
N ALA A 115 -10.18 12.91 0.88
CA ALA A 115 -9.60 14.24 0.66
C ALA A 115 -10.59 15.22 0.02
N ALA A 116 -11.38 14.76 -0.96
CA ALA A 116 -12.41 15.55 -1.60
C ALA A 116 -13.50 15.95 -0.60
N LEU A 117 -13.95 15.00 0.24
CA LEU A 117 -14.97 15.26 1.26
C LEU A 117 -14.44 16.20 2.36
N ALA A 118 -13.18 16.06 2.76
CA ALA A 118 -12.53 16.98 3.70
C ALA A 118 -12.46 18.41 3.13
N ALA A 119 -12.14 18.55 1.84
CA ALA A 119 -12.16 19.84 1.17
C ALA A 119 -13.56 20.46 1.15
N GLU A 120 -14.59 19.66 0.90
CA GLU A 120 -15.99 20.11 0.95
C GLU A 120 -16.40 20.56 2.37
N TYR A 121 -16.07 19.77 3.40
CA TYR A 121 -16.37 20.09 4.79
C TYR A 121 -15.62 21.32 5.31
N ASN A 122 -14.48 21.61 4.73
CA ASN A 122 -13.71 22.84 4.98
C ASN A 122 -14.17 24.03 4.12
N GLY A 123 -15.08 23.82 3.14
CA GLY A 123 -15.56 24.88 2.24
C GLY A 123 -14.55 25.35 1.20
N VAL A 124 -13.54 24.53 0.88
CA VAL A 124 -12.44 24.87 -0.05
C VAL A 124 -12.45 24.04 -1.34
N GLU A 125 -13.49 23.27 -1.58
CA GLU A 125 -13.62 22.35 -2.72
C GLU A 125 -13.58 23.05 -4.09
N LYS A 126 -13.86 24.37 -4.12
CA LYS A 126 -13.84 25.20 -5.34
C LYS A 126 -12.48 25.80 -5.64
N ALA A 127 -11.55 25.78 -4.69
CA ALA A 127 -10.21 26.35 -4.87
C ALA A 127 -9.45 25.59 -5.96
N SER A 128 -8.82 26.31 -6.89
CA SER A 128 -8.09 25.71 -8.01
C SER A 128 -6.98 24.78 -7.51
N ALA A 129 -6.22 25.20 -6.51
CA ALA A 129 -5.15 24.39 -5.92
C ALA A 129 -5.64 23.06 -5.31
N VAL A 130 -6.88 23.00 -4.79
CA VAL A 130 -7.49 21.75 -4.31
C VAL A 130 -7.87 20.85 -5.48
N LYS A 131 -8.53 21.45 -6.50
CA LYS A 131 -8.92 20.72 -7.72
C LYS A 131 -7.70 20.11 -8.43
N ASP A 132 -6.63 20.87 -8.59
CA ASP A 132 -5.41 20.40 -9.24
C ASP A 132 -4.80 19.20 -8.50
N LYS A 133 -4.80 19.23 -7.16
CA LYS A 133 -4.36 18.11 -6.33
C LYS A 133 -5.23 16.85 -6.51
N LEU A 134 -6.55 17.00 -6.50
CA LEU A 134 -7.49 15.89 -6.70
C LEU A 134 -7.38 15.30 -8.11
N ILE A 135 -7.13 16.12 -9.13
CA ILE A 135 -6.87 15.68 -10.50
C ILE A 135 -5.57 14.85 -10.53
N GLU A 136 -4.49 15.34 -9.92
CA GLU A 136 -3.22 14.61 -9.89
C GLU A 136 -3.33 13.29 -9.13
N MET A 137 -4.00 13.26 -7.98
CA MET A 137 -4.27 12.03 -7.22
C MET A 137 -5.02 11.02 -8.09
N THR A 138 -6.05 11.44 -8.79
CA THR A 138 -6.84 10.60 -9.70
C THR A 138 -5.97 10.09 -10.86
N HIS A 139 -5.20 10.97 -11.51
CA HIS A 139 -4.29 10.61 -12.59
C HIS A 139 -3.29 9.52 -12.17
N LEU A 140 -2.66 9.66 -11.01
CA LEU A 140 -1.74 8.67 -10.49
C LEU A 140 -2.42 7.34 -10.19
N ASN A 141 -3.61 7.37 -9.59
CA ASN A 141 -4.37 6.19 -9.22
C ASN A 141 -4.86 5.42 -10.45
N GLU A 142 -5.45 6.11 -11.43
CA GLU A 142 -5.87 5.51 -12.71
C GLU A 142 -4.70 4.97 -13.51
N THR A 143 -3.53 5.59 -13.44
CA THR A 143 -2.32 5.06 -14.08
C THR A 143 -1.93 3.70 -13.50
N LEU A 144 -2.07 3.50 -12.18
CA LEU A 144 -1.86 2.19 -11.55
C LEU A 144 -2.86 1.15 -12.05
N PHE A 145 -4.13 1.53 -12.14
CA PHE A 145 -5.18 0.66 -12.66
C PHE A 145 -4.89 0.22 -14.09
N CYS A 146 -4.55 1.16 -14.97
CA CYS A 146 -4.17 0.89 -16.36
C CYS A 146 -2.98 -0.09 -16.44
N CYS A 147 -1.97 0.06 -15.60
CA CYS A 147 -0.85 -0.88 -15.52
C CYS A 147 -1.32 -2.30 -15.14
N GLY A 148 -2.20 -2.44 -14.17
CA GLY A 148 -2.76 -3.72 -13.74
C GLY A 148 -3.54 -4.42 -14.86
N ILE A 149 -4.38 -3.68 -15.57
CA ILE A 149 -5.14 -4.18 -16.73
C ILE A 149 -4.20 -4.59 -17.86
N ALA A 150 -3.21 -3.76 -18.20
CA ALA A 150 -2.24 -4.04 -19.27
C ALA A 150 -1.46 -5.33 -18.99
N CYS A 151 -1.05 -5.59 -17.74
CA CYS A 151 -0.38 -6.84 -17.35
C CYS A 151 -1.22 -8.07 -17.71
N SER A 152 -2.52 -8.01 -17.44
CA SER A 152 -3.45 -9.11 -17.73
C SER A 152 -3.71 -9.24 -19.23
N ALA A 153 -3.92 -8.12 -19.93
CA ALA A 153 -4.26 -8.10 -21.36
C ALA A 153 -3.11 -8.60 -22.26
N GLN A 154 -1.87 -8.34 -21.88
CA GLN A 154 -0.66 -8.77 -22.60
C GLN A 154 -0.13 -10.14 -22.18
N GLY A 155 -0.87 -10.85 -21.32
CA GLY A 155 -0.51 -12.19 -20.90
C GLY A 155 -0.74 -13.26 -21.98
N PHE A 156 -0.31 -14.49 -21.72
CA PHE A 156 -0.39 -15.59 -22.65
C PHE A 156 -0.66 -16.93 -21.94
N LYS A 157 -1.15 -17.92 -22.69
CA LYS A 157 -1.27 -19.30 -22.19
C LYS A 157 0.09 -20.01 -22.22
N THR A 158 0.45 -20.60 -21.10
CA THR A 158 1.64 -21.46 -20.98
C THR A 158 1.40 -22.81 -21.64
N LYS A 159 2.46 -23.59 -21.85
CA LYS A 159 2.36 -24.99 -22.33
C LYS A 159 1.56 -25.89 -21.39
N ALA A 160 1.51 -25.57 -20.09
CA ALA A 160 0.70 -26.28 -19.11
C ALA A 160 -0.78 -25.87 -19.10
N GLY A 161 -1.19 -24.93 -19.98
CA GLY A 161 -2.56 -24.45 -20.08
C GLY A 161 -2.92 -23.30 -19.12
N ASN A 162 -2.06 -22.95 -18.19
CA ASN A 162 -2.25 -21.83 -17.28
C ASN A 162 -2.03 -20.50 -18.01
N TYR A 163 -2.68 -19.44 -17.54
CA TYR A 163 -2.47 -18.10 -18.06
C TYR A 163 -1.32 -17.42 -17.30
N GLN A 164 -0.33 -16.92 -18.03
CA GLN A 164 0.79 -16.15 -17.51
C GLN A 164 0.61 -14.69 -17.88
N ILE A 165 0.60 -13.81 -16.88
CA ILE A 165 0.55 -12.36 -17.09
C ILE A 165 1.87 -11.86 -17.70
N ASP A 166 1.85 -10.67 -18.29
CA ASP A 166 3.06 -10.00 -18.74
C ASP A 166 3.93 -9.55 -17.56
N LEU A 167 5.11 -10.15 -17.44
CA LEU A 167 6.01 -9.92 -16.30
C LEU A 167 6.71 -8.57 -16.37
N LEU A 168 6.98 -8.03 -17.55
CA LEU A 168 7.54 -6.68 -17.69
C LEU A 168 6.57 -5.64 -17.16
N LEU A 169 5.31 -5.70 -17.60
CA LEU A 169 4.28 -4.77 -17.16
C LEU A 169 3.93 -4.93 -15.68
N ALA A 170 3.98 -6.16 -15.13
CA ALA A 170 3.83 -6.39 -13.70
C ALA A 170 4.92 -5.68 -12.89
N ASN A 171 6.17 -5.72 -13.36
CA ASN A 171 7.27 -5.00 -12.72
C ASN A 171 7.14 -3.48 -12.87
N VAL A 172 6.66 -2.99 -14.02
CA VAL A 172 6.36 -1.56 -14.24
C VAL A 172 5.24 -1.11 -13.29
N CYS A 173 4.16 -1.88 -13.18
CA CYS A 173 3.07 -1.61 -12.22
C CYS A 173 3.61 -1.47 -10.80
N LYS A 174 4.36 -2.47 -10.33
CA LYS A 174 4.94 -2.44 -8.99
C LYS A 174 5.94 -1.29 -8.79
N GLN A 175 6.74 -0.95 -9.79
CA GLN A 175 7.66 0.19 -9.73
C GLN A 175 6.91 1.52 -9.54
N ASN A 176 5.75 1.69 -10.18
CA ASN A 176 4.88 2.85 -9.98
C ASN A 176 4.25 2.83 -8.57
N VAL A 177 3.85 1.67 -8.08
CA VAL A 177 3.30 1.50 -6.73
C VAL A 177 4.31 1.89 -5.64
N THR A 178 5.61 1.79 -5.88
CA THR A 178 6.62 2.29 -4.92
C THR A 178 6.68 3.82 -4.83
N ARG A 179 5.95 4.56 -5.67
CA ARG A 179 6.01 6.02 -5.80
C ARG A 179 4.65 6.69 -5.66
N PHE A 180 3.66 6.25 -6.43
CA PHE A 180 2.37 6.95 -6.56
C PHE A 180 1.54 6.97 -5.27
N PRO A 181 1.43 5.89 -4.48
CA PRO A 181 0.76 5.96 -3.18
C PRO A 181 1.37 7.00 -2.23
N TYR A 182 2.68 7.20 -2.28
CA TYR A 182 3.33 8.22 -1.45
C TYR A 182 2.98 9.63 -1.89
N GLU A 183 2.88 9.87 -3.21
CA GLU A 183 2.47 11.16 -3.74
C GLU A 183 0.98 11.43 -3.49
N ILE A 184 0.12 10.42 -3.66
CA ILE A 184 -1.32 10.53 -3.34
C ILE A 184 -1.51 10.87 -1.86
N VAL A 185 -0.77 10.20 -0.95
CA VAL A 185 -0.79 10.52 0.49
C VAL A 185 -0.35 11.96 0.74
N ARG A 186 0.77 12.39 0.17
CA ARG A 186 1.29 13.77 0.31
C ARG A 186 0.24 14.82 -0.11
N LEU A 187 -0.47 14.57 -1.21
CA LEU A 187 -1.52 15.47 -1.69
C LEU A 187 -2.76 15.45 -0.79
N ALA A 188 -3.13 14.28 -0.25
CA ALA A 188 -4.22 14.18 0.72
C ALA A 188 -3.90 14.92 2.03
N GLU A 189 -2.67 14.77 2.54
CA GLU A 189 -2.18 15.50 3.71
C GLU A 189 -2.22 17.02 3.49
N ASP A 190 -1.80 17.49 2.30
CA ASP A 190 -1.82 18.90 1.94
C ASP A 190 -3.27 19.45 1.85
N ILE A 191 -4.23 18.68 1.35
CA ILE A 191 -5.65 19.05 1.34
C ILE A 191 -6.24 19.07 2.76
N ALA A 192 -5.93 18.09 3.59
CA ALA A 192 -6.39 18.01 4.97
C ALA A 192 -5.76 19.09 5.86
N GLY A 193 -4.52 19.48 5.54
CA GLY A 193 -3.76 20.49 6.27
C GLY A 193 -3.32 20.04 7.65
N GLY A 194 -2.76 20.98 8.43
CA GLY A 194 -2.25 20.70 9.79
C GLY A 194 -3.31 20.22 10.78
N LEU A 195 -4.58 20.47 10.48
CA LEU A 195 -5.70 20.07 11.32
C LEU A 195 -5.77 18.55 11.50
N MET A 196 -5.37 17.79 10.50
CA MET A 196 -5.32 16.33 10.54
C MET A 196 -4.50 15.80 11.74
N VAL A 197 -3.40 16.50 12.10
CA VAL A 197 -2.50 16.09 13.21
C VAL A 197 -2.66 16.92 14.48
N THR A 198 -3.36 18.05 14.41
CA THR A 198 -3.59 18.93 15.58
C THR A 198 -4.99 18.78 16.15
N MET A 199 -5.84 17.95 15.55
CA MET A 199 -7.20 17.69 16.04
C MET A 199 -7.15 16.98 17.38
N PRO A 200 -7.87 17.49 18.40
CA PRO A 200 -8.03 16.84 19.70
C PRO A 200 -8.65 15.43 19.58
N SER A 201 -8.50 14.62 20.62
CA SER A 201 -9.15 13.30 20.67
C SER A 201 -10.67 13.43 20.88
N GLN A 202 -11.40 12.36 20.60
CA GLN A 202 -12.84 12.33 20.88
C GLN A 202 -13.15 12.59 22.34
N THR A 203 -12.31 12.10 23.26
CA THR A 203 -12.42 12.36 24.71
C THR A 203 -12.34 13.85 25.03
N ASP A 204 -11.49 14.62 24.35
CA ASP A 204 -11.41 16.08 24.53
C ASP A 204 -12.70 16.76 24.06
N PHE A 205 -13.30 16.35 22.94
CA PHE A 205 -14.56 16.87 22.46
C PHE A 205 -15.74 16.57 23.39
N ASN A 206 -15.66 15.51 24.18
CA ASN A 206 -16.69 15.11 25.14
C ASN A 206 -16.36 15.55 26.58
N SER A 207 -15.28 16.30 26.79
CA SER A 207 -14.79 16.66 28.13
C SER A 207 -15.61 17.77 28.79
N ASP A 208 -16.07 17.51 30.00
CA ASP A 208 -16.75 18.46 30.89
C ASP A 208 -15.77 19.29 31.77
N THR A 209 -14.45 19.12 31.57
CA THR A 209 -13.43 19.84 32.33
C THR A 209 -13.47 21.32 32.01
N VAL A 210 -13.72 22.16 33.01
CA VAL A 210 -13.81 23.62 32.87
C VAL A 210 -12.40 24.22 32.80
N VAL A 211 -12.11 24.97 31.70
CA VAL A 211 -10.79 25.61 31.47
C VAL A 211 -10.93 27.04 30.94
N GLY A 212 -12.05 27.37 30.29
CA GLY A 212 -12.26 28.65 29.67
C GLY A 212 -12.41 29.81 30.69
N ARG A 213 -12.06 31.02 30.24
CA ARG A 213 -12.19 32.24 31.10
C ARG A 213 -13.62 32.53 31.55
N ASN A 214 -14.60 32.07 30.76
CA ASN A 214 -16.03 32.27 31.01
C ASN A 214 -16.70 31.01 31.59
N GLY A 215 -15.92 30.03 32.07
CA GLY A 215 -16.44 28.76 32.56
C GLY A 215 -16.74 27.74 31.45
N GLU A 216 -16.20 27.94 30.26
CA GLU A 216 -16.34 26.99 29.15
C GLU A 216 -15.57 25.69 29.43
N THR A 217 -16.15 24.57 29.04
CA THR A 217 -15.48 23.26 29.10
C THR A 217 -14.53 23.06 27.92
N ILE A 218 -13.61 22.08 28.00
CA ILE A 218 -12.75 21.68 26.88
C ILE A 218 -13.64 21.28 25.69
N GLY A 219 -14.68 20.48 25.91
CA GLY A 219 -15.61 20.04 24.88
C GLY A 219 -16.30 21.21 24.17
N GLU A 220 -16.83 22.18 24.93
CA GLU A 220 -17.45 23.38 24.34
C GLU A 220 -16.46 24.19 23.49
N ILE A 221 -15.22 24.36 23.96
CA ILE A 221 -14.16 25.04 23.22
C ILE A 221 -13.85 24.27 21.94
N CYS A 222 -13.67 22.95 22.01
CA CYS A 222 -13.42 22.10 20.85
C CYS A 222 -14.55 22.25 19.83
N HIS A 223 -15.81 22.09 20.22
CA HIS A 223 -16.94 22.24 19.33
C HIS A 223 -17.06 23.63 18.73
N LYS A 224 -16.76 24.69 19.49
CA LYS A 224 -16.81 26.07 19.04
C LYS A 224 -15.78 26.40 17.96
N PHE A 225 -14.57 25.86 18.06
CA PHE A 225 -13.45 26.21 17.19
C PHE A 225 -13.15 25.15 16.12
N PHE A 226 -13.67 23.95 16.24
CA PHE A 226 -13.54 22.90 15.24
C PHE A 226 -14.72 22.87 14.26
N VAL A 227 -15.31 24.00 13.97
CA VAL A 227 -16.40 24.10 12.99
C VAL A 227 -15.87 24.03 11.57
N GLY A 228 -16.63 23.37 10.70
CA GLY A 228 -16.40 23.34 9.27
C GLY A 228 -17.34 24.33 8.54
N ARG A 229 -17.65 24.01 7.29
CA ARG A 229 -18.66 24.68 6.49
C ARG A 229 -20.02 24.62 7.19
N GLU A 230 -20.85 25.66 7.01
CA GLU A 230 -22.23 25.68 7.47
C GLU A 230 -23.00 24.43 7.02
N GLY A 231 -23.73 23.82 7.96
CA GLY A 231 -24.48 22.58 7.75
C GLY A 231 -23.69 21.28 7.91
N VAL A 232 -22.38 21.35 8.11
CA VAL A 232 -21.52 20.17 8.41
C VAL A 232 -21.45 19.96 9.92
N LYS A 233 -21.79 18.77 10.39
CA LYS A 233 -21.64 18.40 11.80
C LYS A 233 -20.15 18.31 12.17
N THR A 234 -19.78 18.82 13.33
CA THR A 234 -18.41 18.75 13.85
C THR A 234 -17.91 17.31 13.90
N GLU A 235 -18.76 16.39 14.33
CA GLU A 235 -18.44 14.96 14.41
C GLU A 235 -18.11 14.35 13.03
N ASP A 236 -18.84 14.69 11.97
CA ASP A 236 -18.57 14.20 10.62
C ASP A 236 -17.23 14.73 10.12
N ARG A 237 -16.91 15.97 10.46
CA ARG A 237 -15.60 16.56 10.16
C ARG A 237 -14.46 15.86 10.92
N GLN A 238 -14.67 15.52 12.20
CA GLN A 238 -13.70 14.71 12.97
C GLN A 238 -13.47 13.36 12.30
N ARG A 239 -14.55 12.66 11.96
CA ARG A 239 -14.48 11.32 11.32
C ARG A 239 -13.67 11.35 10.04
N ILE A 240 -13.89 12.32 9.16
CA ILE A 240 -13.15 12.37 7.89
C ILE A 240 -11.68 12.74 8.09
N MET A 241 -11.35 13.67 9.00
CA MET A 241 -9.98 14.02 9.31
C MET A 241 -9.22 12.85 9.93
N ARG A 242 -9.84 12.15 10.88
CA ARG A 242 -9.26 10.98 11.52
C ARG A 242 -9.08 9.81 10.55
N PHE A 243 -10.00 9.67 9.60
CA PHE A 243 -9.91 8.67 8.55
C PHE A 243 -8.72 8.93 7.61
N ILE A 244 -8.53 10.17 7.17
CA ILE A 244 -7.35 10.56 6.37
C ILE A 244 -6.07 10.30 7.16
N GLU A 245 -5.99 10.77 8.41
CA GLU A 245 -4.83 10.53 9.27
C GLU A 245 -4.50 9.04 9.40
N ASN A 246 -5.50 8.20 9.60
CA ASN A 246 -5.31 6.76 9.75
C ASN A 246 -4.76 6.12 8.46
N LEU A 247 -5.23 6.54 7.28
CA LEU A 247 -4.73 6.07 5.98
C LEU A 247 -3.34 6.62 5.63
N CYS A 248 -2.99 7.81 6.11
CA CYS A 248 -1.72 8.46 5.79
C CYS A 248 -0.61 8.14 6.81
N LEU A 249 -0.93 8.11 8.11
CA LEU A 249 0.04 8.06 9.21
C LEU A 249 -0.21 6.88 10.18
N GLY A 250 -1.46 6.44 10.32
CA GLY A 250 -1.86 5.42 11.28
C GLY A 250 -1.58 3.98 10.82
N ALA A 251 -2.17 3.02 11.53
CA ALA A 251 -2.00 1.59 11.24
C ALA A 251 -2.44 1.20 9.81
N ALA A 252 -3.44 1.86 9.25
CA ALA A 252 -3.90 1.59 7.88
C ALA A 252 -2.90 2.07 6.80
N ALA A 253 -1.99 2.99 7.14
CA ALA A 253 -0.93 3.43 6.23
C ALA A 253 0.06 2.32 5.88
N VAL A 254 0.21 1.31 6.74
CA VAL A 254 1.12 0.17 6.50
C VAL A 254 0.77 -0.52 5.20
N GLY A 255 -0.49 -0.90 5.01
CA GLY A 255 -0.96 -1.56 3.78
C GLY A 255 -0.88 -0.67 2.54
N TYR A 256 -0.99 0.64 2.69
CA TYR A 256 -0.97 1.56 1.54
C TYR A 256 0.43 2.09 1.20
N ARG A 257 1.26 2.40 2.20
CA ARG A 257 2.60 3.01 2.01
C ARG A 257 3.73 1.98 2.12
N THR A 258 3.93 1.40 3.31
CA THR A 258 5.10 0.56 3.58
C THR A 258 5.07 -0.74 2.78
N GLU A 259 3.94 -1.39 2.69
CA GLU A 259 3.75 -2.58 1.85
C GLU A 259 3.91 -2.24 0.36
N SER A 260 3.44 -1.07 -0.07
CA SER A 260 3.67 -0.57 -1.43
C SER A 260 5.15 -0.44 -1.78
N MET A 261 5.99 -0.13 -0.80
CA MET A 261 7.44 -0.05 -1.00
C MET A 261 8.09 -1.45 -1.04
N HIS A 262 7.81 -2.28 -0.05
CA HIS A 262 8.57 -3.51 0.21
C HIS A 262 7.86 -4.81 -0.17
N GLY A 263 6.53 -4.84 -0.19
CA GLY A 263 5.77 -6.03 -0.58
C GLY A 263 6.11 -6.48 -2.01
N ALA A 264 6.13 -7.77 -2.27
CA ALA A 264 6.55 -8.38 -3.54
C ALA A 264 7.98 -8.00 -3.99
N GLY A 265 8.86 -7.70 -3.05
CA GLY A 265 10.27 -7.37 -3.25
C GLY A 265 10.56 -5.88 -3.32
N SER A 266 11.84 -5.54 -3.15
CA SER A 266 12.32 -4.15 -3.13
C SER A 266 12.19 -3.44 -4.49
N PRO A 267 12.20 -2.10 -4.54
CA PRO A 267 12.22 -1.34 -5.79
C PRO A 267 13.37 -1.75 -6.73
N GLN A 268 14.51 -2.14 -6.16
CA GLN A 268 15.66 -2.60 -6.95
C GLN A 268 15.37 -3.92 -7.68
N ALA A 269 14.60 -4.82 -7.09
CA ALA A 269 14.21 -6.07 -7.74
C ALA A 269 13.38 -5.80 -9.00
N GLN A 270 12.41 -4.89 -8.95
CA GLN A 270 11.62 -4.50 -10.13
C GLN A 270 12.51 -3.88 -11.22
N ARG A 271 13.44 -2.99 -10.85
CA ARG A 271 14.37 -2.35 -11.82
C ARG A 271 15.22 -3.36 -12.55
N ILE A 272 15.73 -4.37 -11.85
CA ILE A 272 16.51 -5.46 -12.45
C ILE A 272 15.66 -6.22 -13.48
N MET A 273 14.42 -6.56 -13.11
CA MET A 273 13.51 -7.27 -14.02
C MET A 273 13.11 -6.42 -15.23
N ILE A 274 12.81 -5.14 -15.04
CA ILE A 274 12.52 -4.20 -16.14
C ILE A 274 13.72 -4.11 -17.10
N ALA A 275 14.94 -4.02 -16.57
CA ALA A 275 16.15 -3.96 -17.39
C ALA A 275 16.37 -5.24 -18.21
N ARG A 276 16.10 -6.42 -17.63
CA ARG A 276 16.22 -7.72 -18.30
C ARG A 276 15.16 -7.91 -19.40
N GLN A 277 13.91 -7.55 -19.11
CA GLN A 277 12.76 -7.83 -19.97
C GLN A 277 12.45 -6.71 -20.96
N GLY A 278 12.95 -5.50 -20.73
CA GLY A 278 12.66 -4.30 -21.53
C GLY A 278 13.28 -4.27 -22.94
N ASN A 279 14.01 -5.31 -23.33
CA ASN A 279 14.61 -5.53 -24.67
C ASN A 279 15.25 -4.25 -25.28
N LEU A 280 16.23 -3.69 -24.56
CA LEU A 280 16.90 -2.45 -24.96
C LEU A 280 17.62 -2.59 -26.31
N GLN A 281 18.09 -3.80 -26.66
CA GLN A 281 18.77 -4.03 -27.93
C GLN A 281 17.83 -3.90 -29.13
N ALA A 282 16.61 -4.44 -29.05
CA ALA A 282 15.60 -4.26 -30.11
C ALA A 282 15.23 -2.77 -30.27
N LYS A 283 15.14 -2.01 -29.17
CA LYS A 283 14.89 -0.56 -29.22
C LYS A 283 16.03 0.21 -29.88
N LYS A 284 17.28 -0.17 -29.60
CA LYS A 284 18.46 0.40 -30.28
C LYS A 284 18.45 0.10 -31.77
N GLN A 285 18.12 -1.13 -32.14
CA GLN A 285 18.05 -1.51 -33.56
C GLN A 285 16.98 -0.74 -34.32
N MET A 286 15.78 -0.62 -33.75
CA MET A 286 14.70 0.20 -34.29
C MET A 286 15.15 1.68 -34.47
N ALA A 287 15.83 2.24 -33.47
CA ALA A 287 16.33 3.61 -33.57
C ALA A 287 17.36 3.79 -34.67
N LYS A 288 18.27 2.82 -34.88
CA LYS A 288 19.23 2.84 -35.99
C LYS A 288 18.51 2.82 -37.34
N GLU A 289 17.54 1.92 -37.50
CA GLU A 289 16.77 1.79 -38.74
C GLU A 289 16.03 3.09 -39.09
N ILE A 290 15.32 3.68 -38.11
CA ILE A 290 14.60 4.95 -38.32
C ILE A 290 15.54 6.11 -38.58
N ALA A 291 16.71 6.15 -37.94
CA ALA A 291 17.72 7.20 -38.14
C ALA A 291 18.57 7.00 -39.42
N GLY A 292 18.36 5.91 -40.18
CA GLY A 292 19.15 5.63 -41.38
C GLY A 292 20.61 5.27 -41.09
N ILE A 293 20.93 4.81 -39.89
CA ILE A 293 22.29 4.40 -39.50
C ILE A 293 22.56 3.01 -40.07
N GLN A 294 23.47 2.92 -41.03
CA GLN A 294 23.97 1.65 -41.57
C GLN A 294 24.97 1.02 -40.62
N ASN A 295 24.96 -0.31 -40.47
CA ASN A 295 25.94 -1.03 -39.63
C ASN A 295 27.33 -1.02 -40.23
#